data_7e6bd0802112266cf2c0edf451b562db
#
_entry.id   7e6bd0802112266cf2c0edf451b562db
#
_cell.length_a   1.000
_cell.length_b   1.000
_cell.length_c   1.000
_cell.angle_alpha   90.00
_cell.angle_beta   90.00
_cell.angle_gamma   90.00
#
_symmetry.space_group_name_H-M   'P 1'
#
loop_
_entity.id
_entity.type
_entity.pdbx_description
1 polymer ?
#
loop_
_entity_poly.entity_id
_entity_poly.type
_entity_poly.pdbx_seq_one_letter_code
_entity_poly.pdbx_strand_id
1 'polypeptide(L)'
;LTGGAAATTTAELWKMAGVISDEAGGGIRQAAENLARLAESGKYTAGQLRIMGETSQRWLQTVGDDAGKVEKAFEGIAADPVKALASLNQQYNFLSVSQLRHIDELERTKGKQAAVTEAMSLFADVMNARLEQLDKAATPVEKIWDDVKTWTSDAWAWIGDHTLGALSLITDVVAGTVEQVKLLLVQG
;
A
#
# COMPACT_ATOMS: atom_id res chain seq x y z
N LEU A 1 19.63 -0.91 -20.37
CA LEU A 1 19.18 0.24 -19.57
C LEU A 1 18.55 -0.32 -18.29
N THR A 2 19.34 -0.49 -17.29
CA THR A 2 18.96 -0.91 -15.95
C THR A 2 18.24 0.28 -15.29
N GLY A 3 16.91 0.20 -15.19
CA GLY A 3 16.14 1.04 -14.27
C GLY A 3 16.42 0.63 -12.84
N GLY A 4 17.68 0.81 -12.42
CA GLY A 4 18.10 0.55 -11.07
C GLY A 4 17.45 1.55 -10.13
N ALA A 5 17.01 1.08 -8.96
CA ALA A 5 16.76 1.93 -7.82
C ALA A 5 17.93 2.90 -7.71
N ALA A 6 17.70 4.19 -7.89
CA ALA A 6 18.74 5.20 -7.75
C ALA A 6 19.29 5.03 -6.33
N ALA A 7 20.59 4.82 -6.22
CA ALA A 7 21.27 4.68 -4.93
C ALA A 7 21.00 5.97 -4.14
N THR A 8 20.04 5.91 -3.23
CA THR A 8 19.65 7.06 -2.40
C THR A 8 20.80 7.31 -1.42
N THR A 9 21.41 8.47 -1.50
CA THR A 9 22.53 8.83 -0.64
C THR A 9 22.07 9.05 0.82
N THR A 10 22.99 8.90 1.76
CA THR A 10 22.69 9.20 3.19
C THR A 10 22.16 10.62 3.37
N ALA A 11 22.67 11.60 2.62
CA ALA A 11 22.21 12.98 2.68
C ALA A 11 20.77 13.12 2.19
N GLU A 12 20.37 12.40 1.13
CA GLU A 12 19.01 12.39 0.62
C GLU A 12 18.06 11.71 1.60
N LEU A 13 18.47 10.61 2.24
CA LEU A 13 17.67 9.97 3.30
C LEU A 13 17.43 10.91 4.48
N TRP A 14 18.44 11.65 4.93
CA TRP A 14 18.27 12.64 6.00
C TRP A 14 17.34 13.79 5.61
N LYS A 15 17.44 14.29 4.38
CA LYS A 15 16.53 15.32 3.87
C LYS A 15 15.09 14.79 3.80
N MET A 16 14.90 13.57 3.32
CA MET A 16 13.61 12.91 3.26
C MET A 16 13.04 12.68 4.68
N ALA A 17 13.87 12.27 5.63
CA ALA A 17 13.48 12.10 7.02
C ALA A 17 12.99 13.40 7.67
N GLY A 18 13.60 14.54 7.31
CA GLY A 18 13.14 15.86 7.75
C GLY A 18 11.72 16.13 7.27
N VAL A 19 11.45 15.95 5.97
CA VAL A 19 10.12 16.13 5.38
C VAL A 19 9.09 15.20 6.04
N ILE A 20 9.43 13.92 6.20
CA ILE A 20 8.54 12.94 6.84
C ILE A 20 8.25 13.31 8.30
N SER A 21 9.26 13.74 9.05
CA SER A 21 9.08 14.19 10.44
C SER A 21 8.13 15.39 10.53
N ASP A 22 8.21 16.33 9.58
CA ASP A 22 7.33 17.51 9.53
C ASP A 22 5.89 17.14 9.13
N GLU A 23 5.70 16.21 8.17
CA GLU A 23 4.39 15.84 7.62
C GLU A 23 3.66 14.77 8.45
N ALA A 24 4.40 13.81 9.01
CA ALA A 24 3.84 12.64 9.71
C ALA A 24 4.06 12.67 11.22
N GLY A 25 4.75 13.68 11.74
CA GLY A 25 5.12 13.79 13.15
C GLY A 25 6.30 12.89 13.53
N GLY A 26 6.64 12.90 14.82
CA GLY A 26 7.76 12.13 15.36
C GLY A 26 9.12 12.80 15.18
N GLY A 27 10.18 12.06 15.50
CA GLY A 27 11.53 12.59 15.46
C GLY A 27 12.22 12.28 14.12
N ILE A 28 12.97 13.27 13.61
CA ILE A 28 13.75 13.13 12.36
C ILE A 28 14.72 11.93 12.39
N ARG A 29 15.27 11.60 13.58
CA ARG A 29 16.13 10.43 13.75
C ARG A 29 15.38 9.13 13.52
N GLN A 30 14.19 8.99 14.08
CA GLN A 30 13.33 7.81 13.91
C GLN A 30 12.95 7.64 12.44
N ALA A 31 12.55 8.73 11.77
CA ALA A 31 12.25 8.71 10.34
C ALA A 31 13.49 8.31 9.51
N ALA A 32 14.69 8.80 9.86
CA ALA A 32 15.92 8.44 9.17
C ALA A 32 16.30 6.97 9.37
N GLU A 33 16.17 6.43 10.56
CA GLU A 33 16.41 5.01 10.86
C GLU A 33 15.45 4.10 10.09
N ASN A 34 14.16 4.45 10.05
CA ASN A 34 13.16 3.72 9.27
C ASN A 34 13.49 3.75 7.77
N LEU A 35 13.81 4.92 7.22
CA LEU A 35 14.19 5.05 5.81
C LEU A 35 15.46 4.26 5.48
N ALA A 36 16.48 4.29 6.36
CA ALA A 36 17.71 3.55 6.15
C ALA A 36 17.43 2.04 6.06
N ARG A 37 16.61 1.50 6.98
CA ARG A 37 16.20 0.10 6.97
C ARG A 37 15.42 -0.29 5.71
N LEU A 38 14.49 0.54 5.24
CA LEU A 38 13.77 0.31 3.99
C LEU A 38 14.70 0.37 2.77
N ALA A 39 15.68 1.27 2.78
CA ALA A 39 16.64 1.45 1.70
C ALA A 39 17.68 0.31 1.60
N GLU A 40 17.95 -0.44 2.68
CA GLU A 40 18.91 -1.55 2.70
C GLU A 40 18.61 -2.62 1.64
N SER A 41 17.35 -2.83 1.31
CA SER A 41 16.94 -3.79 0.28
C SER A 41 17.40 -3.41 -1.13
N GLY A 42 17.67 -2.12 -1.40
CA GLY A 42 18.00 -1.58 -2.71
C GLY A 42 16.92 -1.73 -3.79
N LYS A 43 15.70 -2.13 -3.40
CA LYS A 43 14.60 -2.47 -4.32
C LYS A 43 13.71 -1.29 -4.67
N TYR A 44 13.71 -0.23 -3.84
CA TYR A 44 12.78 0.87 -3.92
C TYR A 44 13.41 2.13 -4.51
N THR A 45 12.64 2.87 -5.28
CA THR A 45 13.03 4.21 -5.72
C THR A 45 12.92 5.21 -4.56
N ALA A 46 13.55 6.37 -4.67
CA ALA A 46 13.43 7.44 -3.67
C ALA A 46 11.97 7.84 -3.41
N GLY A 47 11.14 7.90 -4.47
CA GLY A 47 9.70 8.18 -4.33
C GLY A 47 8.95 7.11 -3.55
N GLN A 48 9.24 5.84 -3.80
CA GLN A 48 8.65 4.71 -3.06
C GLN A 48 9.10 4.70 -1.60
N LEU A 49 10.39 4.94 -1.33
CA LEU A 49 10.91 5.06 0.04
C LEU A 49 10.21 6.19 0.81
N ARG A 50 9.92 7.32 0.15
CA ARG A 50 9.18 8.41 0.77
C ARG A 50 7.76 7.98 1.15
N ILE A 51 7.01 7.38 0.22
CA ILE A 51 5.64 6.91 0.45
C ILE A 51 5.61 5.92 1.62
N MET A 52 6.49 4.91 1.59
CA MET A 52 6.60 3.90 2.64
C MET A 52 6.97 4.52 3.99
N GLY A 53 8.00 5.38 4.00
CA GLY A 53 8.50 6.02 5.22
C GLY A 53 7.46 6.93 5.87
N GLU A 54 6.74 7.73 5.08
CA GLU A 54 5.68 8.61 5.58
C GLU A 54 4.53 7.80 6.20
N THR A 55 4.02 6.81 5.48
CA THR A 55 2.91 5.98 5.98
C THR A 55 3.32 5.18 7.22
N SER A 56 4.52 4.61 7.24
CA SER A 56 5.05 3.89 8.41
C SER A 56 5.25 4.82 9.60
N GLN A 57 5.71 6.05 9.38
CA GLN A 57 5.88 7.04 10.45
C GLN A 57 4.53 7.48 11.02
N ARG A 58 3.52 7.78 10.19
CA ARG A 58 2.15 8.07 10.64
C ARG A 58 1.57 6.92 11.45
N TRP A 59 1.77 5.68 10.98
CA TRP A 59 1.36 4.50 11.72
C TRP A 59 1.97 4.47 13.12
N LEU A 60 3.28 4.65 13.25
CA LEU A 60 3.98 4.68 14.53
C LEU A 60 3.46 5.79 15.47
N GLN A 61 3.13 6.96 14.93
CA GLN A 61 2.63 8.08 15.73
C GLN A 61 1.18 7.89 16.19
N THR A 62 0.31 7.40 15.30
CA THR A 62 -1.12 7.25 15.60
C THR A 62 -1.40 5.96 16.36
N VAL A 63 -0.70 4.88 15.98
CA VAL A 63 -0.96 3.51 16.41
C VAL A 63 -0.05 3.12 17.57
N GLY A 64 1.15 3.67 17.63
CA GLY A 64 2.12 3.37 18.70
C GLY A 64 2.69 1.93 18.65
N ASP A 65 2.39 1.16 17.60
CA ASP A 65 2.84 -0.22 17.41
C ASP A 65 3.82 -0.32 16.23
N ASP A 66 4.52 -1.46 16.10
CA ASP A 66 5.48 -1.72 15.03
C ASP A 66 4.86 -1.56 13.63
N ALA A 67 5.52 -0.77 12.79
CA ALA A 67 5.11 -0.55 11.40
C ALA A 67 5.38 -1.74 10.46
N GLY A 68 5.93 -2.84 10.96
CA GLY A 68 6.31 -4.00 10.16
C GLY A 68 5.18 -4.59 9.33
N LYS A 69 3.93 -4.47 9.79
CA LYS A 69 2.75 -4.88 9.03
C LYS A 69 2.52 -4.00 7.80
N VAL A 70 2.59 -2.68 7.97
CA VAL A 70 2.46 -1.71 6.87
C VAL A 70 3.58 -1.91 5.85
N GLU A 71 4.80 -2.13 6.32
CA GLU A 71 5.96 -2.37 5.47
C GLU A 71 5.81 -3.65 4.63
N LYS A 72 5.31 -4.74 5.23
CA LYS A 72 5.01 -5.97 4.49
C LYS A 72 3.95 -5.77 3.40
N ALA A 73 2.92 -4.91 3.62
CA ALA A 73 1.95 -4.57 2.57
C ALA A 73 2.66 -3.93 1.38
N PHE A 74 3.53 -2.97 1.64
CA PHE A 74 4.33 -2.35 0.59
C PHE A 74 5.26 -3.34 -0.11
N GLU A 75 5.87 -4.28 0.62
CA GLU A 75 6.65 -5.38 0.02
C GLU A 75 5.82 -6.25 -0.92
N GLY A 76 4.61 -6.61 -0.50
CA GLY A 76 3.65 -7.34 -1.33
C GLY A 76 3.29 -6.58 -2.60
N ILE A 77 3.00 -5.28 -2.48
CA ILE A 77 2.71 -4.39 -3.62
C ILE A 77 3.92 -4.27 -4.55
N ALA A 78 5.14 -4.18 -4.02
CA ALA A 78 6.36 -4.16 -4.82
C ALA A 78 6.59 -5.47 -5.58
N ALA A 79 6.21 -6.59 -4.99
CA ALA A 79 6.35 -7.91 -5.61
C ALA A 79 5.33 -8.11 -6.75
N ASP A 80 4.06 -7.77 -6.52
CA ASP A 80 2.96 -7.90 -7.48
C ASP A 80 1.85 -6.86 -7.17
N PRO A 81 1.87 -5.68 -7.81
CA PRO A 81 0.98 -4.58 -7.45
C PRO A 81 -0.50 -4.91 -7.68
N VAL A 82 -0.83 -5.58 -8.77
CA VAL A 82 -2.23 -5.91 -9.12
C VAL A 82 -2.78 -6.93 -8.14
N LYS A 83 -2.03 -8.01 -7.92
CA LYS A 83 -2.44 -9.10 -7.04
C LYS A 83 -2.54 -8.64 -5.58
N ALA A 84 -1.56 -7.90 -5.09
CA ALA A 84 -1.56 -7.41 -3.71
C ALA A 84 -2.73 -6.46 -3.45
N LEU A 85 -2.98 -5.49 -4.35
CA LEU A 85 -4.11 -4.59 -4.21
C LEU A 85 -5.46 -5.29 -4.35
N ALA A 86 -5.60 -6.25 -5.28
CA ALA A 86 -6.82 -7.03 -5.42
C ALA A 86 -7.11 -7.83 -4.15
N SER A 87 -6.10 -8.42 -3.54
CA SER A 87 -6.19 -9.17 -2.29
C SER A 87 -6.62 -8.28 -1.13
N LEU A 88 -5.96 -7.15 -0.96
CA LEU A 88 -6.32 -6.14 0.05
C LEU A 88 -7.73 -5.61 -0.18
N ASN A 89 -8.14 -5.43 -1.43
CA ASN A 89 -9.46 -4.89 -1.78
C ASN A 89 -10.60 -5.89 -1.55
N GLN A 90 -10.39 -7.18 -1.73
CA GLN A 90 -11.42 -8.21 -1.45
C GLN A 90 -11.89 -8.14 0.00
N GLN A 91 -10.99 -7.84 0.93
CA GLN A 91 -11.31 -7.81 2.34
C GLN A 91 -11.87 -6.45 2.79
N TYR A 92 -11.44 -5.35 2.20
CA TYR A 92 -11.69 -4.01 2.71
C TYR A 92 -12.47 -3.08 1.78
N ASN A 93 -12.69 -3.49 0.54
CA ASN A 93 -13.46 -2.77 -0.49
C ASN A 93 -13.12 -1.26 -0.55
N PHE A 94 -11.83 -0.96 -0.62
CA PHE A 94 -11.32 0.42 -0.61
C PHE A 94 -10.94 0.95 -1.99
N LEU A 95 -10.83 0.07 -3.00
CA LEU A 95 -10.54 0.43 -4.39
C LEU A 95 -11.71 0.08 -5.30
N SER A 96 -11.98 0.95 -6.24
CA SER A 96 -12.88 0.67 -7.34
C SER A 96 -12.25 -0.30 -8.37
N VAL A 97 -13.10 -0.99 -9.12
CA VAL A 97 -12.65 -1.85 -10.24
C VAL A 97 -11.85 -1.03 -11.26
N SER A 98 -12.19 0.24 -11.48
CA SER A 98 -11.47 1.13 -12.39
C SER A 98 -10.05 1.42 -11.93
N GLN A 99 -9.82 1.59 -10.63
CA GLN A 99 -8.47 1.79 -10.07
C GLN A 99 -7.61 0.53 -10.23
N LEU A 100 -8.16 -0.66 -9.95
CA LEU A 100 -7.44 -1.92 -10.17
C LEU A 100 -7.08 -2.13 -11.65
N ARG A 101 -8.00 -1.84 -12.57
CA ARG A 101 -7.72 -1.89 -14.01
C ARG A 101 -6.65 -0.89 -14.42
N HIS A 102 -6.66 0.29 -13.85
CA HIS A 102 -5.65 1.31 -14.12
C HIS A 102 -4.25 0.83 -13.73
N ILE A 103 -4.09 0.14 -12.59
CA ILE A 103 -2.80 -0.45 -12.18
C ILE A 103 -2.34 -1.52 -13.19
N ASP A 104 -3.24 -2.42 -13.60
CA ASP A 104 -2.94 -3.45 -14.62
C ASP A 104 -2.54 -2.82 -15.96
N GLU A 105 -3.23 -1.75 -16.38
CA GLU A 105 -2.89 -1.02 -17.62
C GLU A 105 -1.55 -0.30 -17.50
N LEU A 106 -1.24 0.31 -16.37
CA LEU A 106 0.06 0.92 -16.10
C LEU A 106 1.19 -0.10 -16.18
N GLU A 107 1.00 -1.29 -15.61
CA GLU A 107 2.00 -2.35 -15.68
C GLU A 107 2.29 -2.76 -17.11
N ARG A 108 1.26 -2.90 -17.94
CA ARG A 108 1.39 -3.30 -19.36
C ARG A 108 1.96 -2.19 -20.24
N THR A 109 1.62 -0.93 -19.99
CA THR A 109 1.96 0.19 -20.89
C THR A 109 3.21 0.94 -20.46
N LYS A 110 3.45 1.09 -19.16
CA LYS A 110 4.57 1.85 -18.59
C LYS A 110 5.56 1.01 -17.76
N GLY A 111 5.24 -0.28 -17.62
CA GLY A 111 6.07 -1.24 -16.92
C GLY A 111 5.79 -1.33 -15.41
N LYS A 112 6.29 -2.41 -14.81
CA LYS A 112 6.04 -2.77 -13.42
C LYS A 112 6.35 -1.66 -12.42
N GLN A 113 7.43 -0.92 -12.62
CA GLN A 113 7.86 0.13 -11.67
C GLN A 113 6.84 1.27 -11.56
N ALA A 114 6.20 1.65 -12.68
CA ALA A 114 5.14 2.66 -12.69
C ALA A 114 3.90 2.16 -11.94
N ALA A 115 3.49 0.92 -12.20
CA ALA A 115 2.38 0.28 -11.51
C ALA A 115 2.62 0.14 -10.02
N VAL A 116 3.82 -0.28 -9.60
CA VAL A 116 4.20 -0.37 -8.18
C VAL A 116 4.11 0.99 -7.50
N THR A 117 4.63 2.05 -8.11
CA THR A 117 4.59 3.39 -7.50
C THR A 117 3.15 3.88 -7.31
N GLU A 118 2.31 3.73 -8.33
CA GLU A 118 0.89 4.10 -8.25
C GLU A 118 0.13 3.26 -7.24
N ALA A 119 0.36 1.95 -7.21
CA ALA A 119 -0.25 1.05 -6.25
C ALA A 119 0.14 1.37 -4.80
N MET A 120 1.40 1.71 -4.56
CA MET A 120 1.87 2.17 -3.25
C MET A 120 1.22 3.49 -2.84
N SER A 121 1.05 4.44 -3.77
CA SER A 121 0.38 5.71 -3.51
C SER A 121 -1.08 5.49 -3.11
N LEU A 122 -1.83 4.71 -3.89
CA LEU A 122 -3.23 4.39 -3.59
C LEU A 122 -3.40 3.71 -2.22
N PHE A 123 -2.53 2.77 -1.88
CA PHE A 123 -2.55 2.13 -0.57
C PHE A 123 -2.21 3.11 0.55
N ALA A 124 -1.20 3.95 0.38
CA ALA A 124 -0.79 4.96 1.35
C ALA A 124 -1.90 5.99 1.60
N ASP A 125 -2.57 6.46 0.54
CA ASP A 125 -3.67 7.44 0.65
C ASP A 125 -4.81 6.89 1.50
N VAL A 126 -5.20 5.64 1.28
CA VAL A 126 -6.25 4.98 2.07
C VAL A 126 -5.81 4.77 3.52
N MET A 127 -4.57 4.34 3.73
CA MET A 127 -4.02 4.13 5.06
C MET A 127 -3.95 5.45 5.82
N ASN A 128 -3.39 6.49 5.20
CA ASN A 128 -3.23 7.80 5.82
C ASN A 128 -4.59 8.44 6.15
N ALA A 129 -5.60 8.31 5.26
CA ALA A 129 -6.95 8.80 5.53
C ALA A 129 -7.58 8.11 6.75
N ARG A 130 -7.36 6.81 6.93
CA ARG A 130 -7.85 6.06 8.10
C ARG A 130 -7.11 6.46 9.38
N LEU A 131 -5.80 6.62 9.32
CA LEU A 131 -5.00 7.09 10.46
C LEU A 131 -5.43 8.50 10.89
N GLU A 132 -5.72 9.39 9.94
CA GLU A 132 -6.25 10.72 10.23
C GLU A 132 -7.64 10.69 10.89
N GLN A 133 -8.50 9.75 10.50
CA GLN A 133 -9.78 9.54 11.17
C GLN A 133 -9.60 9.04 12.61
N LEU A 134 -8.62 8.18 12.86
CA LEU A 134 -8.27 7.71 14.18
C LEU A 134 -7.80 8.85 15.08
N ASP A 135 -6.94 9.70 14.56
CA ASP A 135 -6.38 10.84 15.29
C ASP A 135 -7.46 11.88 15.69
N LYS A 136 -8.48 12.04 14.83
CA LYS A 136 -9.63 12.92 15.07
C LYS A 136 -10.74 12.31 15.93
N ALA A 137 -10.75 11.00 16.10
CA ALA A 137 -11.80 10.33 16.87
C ALA A 137 -11.56 10.46 18.37
N ALA A 138 -12.30 11.35 19.02
CA ALA A 138 -12.38 11.46 20.49
C ALA A 138 -13.06 10.24 21.17
N THR A 139 -13.16 9.12 20.48
CA THR A 139 -13.76 7.86 20.96
C THR A 139 -12.68 6.98 21.57
N PRO A 140 -13.01 6.13 22.59
CA PRO A 140 -11.99 5.26 23.20
C PRO A 140 -11.27 4.47 22.12
N VAL A 141 -9.98 4.68 22.07
CA VAL A 141 -8.99 4.13 21.13
C VAL A 141 -9.13 2.61 20.97
N GLU A 142 -9.59 1.90 21.99
CA GLU A 142 -9.72 0.44 22.02
C GLU A 142 -10.64 -0.15 20.93
N LYS A 143 -11.77 0.51 20.61
CA LYS A 143 -12.73 -0.03 19.62
C LYS A 143 -12.27 0.16 18.17
N ILE A 144 -11.58 1.26 17.93
CA ILE A 144 -11.01 1.56 16.61
C ILE A 144 -9.74 0.73 16.40
N TRP A 145 -9.03 0.40 17.49
CA TRP A 145 -7.88 -0.49 17.53
C TRP A 145 -8.18 -1.91 17.08
N ASP A 146 -9.30 -2.46 17.51
CA ASP A 146 -9.68 -3.80 17.11
C ASP A 146 -9.97 -3.87 15.60
N ASP A 147 -10.60 -2.85 15.03
CA ASP A 147 -10.85 -2.76 13.60
C ASP A 147 -9.55 -2.62 12.79
N VAL A 148 -8.58 -1.80 13.23
CA VAL A 148 -7.28 -1.66 12.55
C VAL A 148 -6.39 -2.88 12.74
N LYS A 149 -6.36 -3.48 13.93
CA LYS A 149 -5.62 -4.72 14.19
C LYS A 149 -6.18 -5.89 13.40
N THR A 150 -7.49 -6.03 13.35
CA THR A 150 -8.16 -7.06 12.57
C THR A 150 -7.88 -6.85 11.08
N TRP A 151 -7.99 -5.63 10.62
CA TRP A 151 -7.68 -5.25 9.25
C TRP A 151 -6.24 -5.62 8.82
N THR A 152 -5.25 -5.40 9.68
CA THR A 152 -3.86 -5.75 9.37
C THR A 152 -3.58 -7.24 9.57
N SER A 153 -4.11 -7.88 10.61
CA SER A 153 -3.85 -9.27 10.94
C SER A 153 -4.41 -10.24 9.90
N ASP A 154 -5.66 -10.03 9.49
CA ASP A 154 -6.35 -10.94 8.57
C ASP A 154 -5.85 -10.78 7.13
N ALA A 155 -5.50 -9.55 6.71
CA ALA A 155 -4.86 -9.31 5.41
C ALA A 155 -3.52 -10.05 5.30
N TRP A 156 -2.75 -10.11 6.37
CA TRP A 156 -1.45 -10.80 6.38
C TRP A 156 -1.56 -12.30 6.42
N ALA A 157 -2.48 -12.84 7.19
CA ALA A 157 -2.73 -14.28 7.23
C ALA A 157 -3.13 -14.78 5.84
N TRP A 158 -3.97 -14.01 5.13
CA TRP A 158 -4.44 -14.37 3.80
C TRP A 158 -3.35 -14.24 2.71
N ILE A 159 -2.52 -13.19 2.73
CA ILE A 159 -1.37 -13.03 1.80
C ILE A 159 -0.35 -14.17 1.99
N GLY A 160 -0.15 -14.64 3.23
CA GLY A 160 0.73 -15.77 3.54
C GLY A 160 0.23 -17.11 3.00
N ASP A 161 -1.08 -17.34 3.02
CA ASP A 161 -1.68 -18.65 2.69
C ASP A 161 -1.99 -18.82 1.18
N HIS A 162 -2.13 -17.72 0.39
CA HIS A 162 -2.70 -17.76 -0.95
C HIS A 162 -1.75 -17.37 -2.09
N THR A 163 -0.46 -17.66 -1.96
CA THR A 163 0.53 -17.33 -3.00
C THR A 163 0.35 -18.08 -4.34
N LEU A 164 -0.58 -19.01 -4.44
CA LEU A 164 -0.76 -19.86 -5.64
C LEU A 164 -2.18 -19.86 -6.26
N GLY A 165 -3.19 -19.22 -5.65
CA GLY A 165 -4.59 -19.33 -6.09
C GLY A 165 -5.22 -18.07 -6.74
N ALA A 166 -4.58 -16.91 -6.65
CA ALA A 166 -5.26 -15.63 -6.93
C ALA A 166 -5.41 -15.27 -8.41
N LEU A 167 -4.78 -15.97 -9.34
CA LEU A 167 -4.96 -15.73 -10.79
C LEU A 167 -6.34 -16.16 -11.32
N SER A 168 -7.01 -17.13 -10.66
CA SER A 168 -8.35 -17.56 -11.06
C SER A 168 -9.45 -16.58 -10.65
N LEU A 169 -9.28 -15.87 -9.54
CA LEU A 169 -10.31 -14.98 -8.98
C LEU A 169 -10.44 -13.65 -9.75
N ILE A 170 -9.36 -13.15 -10.35
CA ILE A 170 -9.41 -11.95 -11.20
C ILE A 170 -10.17 -12.24 -12.49
N THR A 171 -9.99 -13.44 -13.07
CA THR A 171 -10.76 -13.90 -14.23
C THR A 171 -12.26 -14.05 -13.92
N ASP A 172 -12.62 -14.53 -12.75
CA ASP A 172 -14.01 -14.74 -12.37
C ASP A 172 -14.75 -13.44 -12.05
N VAL A 173 -14.09 -12.46 -11.40
CA VAL A 173 -14.68 -11.14 -11.16
C VAL A 173 -14.84 -10.35 -12.45
N VAL A 174 -13.88 -10.42 -13.38
CA VAL A 174 -13.98 -9.77 -14.70
C VAL A 174 -15.00 -10.49 -15.58
N ALA A 175 -15.09 -11.81 -15.55
CA ALA A 175 -16.10 -12.59 -16.26
C ALA A 175 -17.51 -12.30 -15.74
N GLY A 176 -17.72 -12.26 -14.44
CA GLY A 176 -19.03 -11.97 -13.82
C GLY A 176 -19.55 -10.57 -14.15
N THR A 177 -18.69 -9.55 -14.21
CA THR A 177 -19.10 -8.19 -14.59
C THR A 177 -19.39 -8.06 -16.10
N VAL A 178 -18.69 -8.78 -16.96
CA VAL A 178 -18.97 -8.81 -18.41
C VAL A 178 -20.30 -9.51 -18.72
N GLU A 179 -20.62 -10.58 -17.97
CA GLU A 179 -21.90 -11.29 -18.11
C GLU A 179 -23.09 -10.42 -17.68
N GLN A 180 -22.98 -9.66 -16.59
CA GLN A 180 -24.02 -8.73 -16.15
C GLN A 180 -24.23 -7.56 -17.13
N VAL A 181 -23.17 -7.03 -17.72
CA VAL A 181 -23.28 -5.97 -18.74
C VAL A 181 -23.90 -6.50 -20.02
N LYS A 182 -23.63 -7.75 -20.43
CA LYS A 182 -24.30 -8.40 -21.57
C LYS A 182 -25.80 -8.59 -21.35
N LEU A 183 -26.19 -9.00 -20.14
CA LEU A 183 -27.61 -9.16 -19.78
C LEU A 183 -28.39 -7.85 -19.81
N LEU A 184 -27.75 -6.74 -19.45
CA LEU A 184 -28.37 -5.39 -19.49
C LEU A 184 -28.48 -4.85 -20.94
N LEU A 185 -27.61 -5.27 -21.85
CA LEU A 185 -27.63 -4.84 -23.26
C LEU A 185 -28.59 -5.67 -24.15
N VAL A 186 -29.07 -6.82 -23.65
CA VAL A 186 -30.01 -7.70 -24.39
C VAL A 186 -31.47 -7.42 -24.00
N GLN A 187 -31.71 -6.70 -22.92
CA GLN A 187 -33.08 -6.34 -22.44
C GLN A 187 -33.50 -4.90 -22.78
N GLY A 188 -32.75 -4.16 -23.57
CA GLY A 188 -33.08 -2.85 -24.14
C GLY A 188 -33.21 -2.96 -25.66
#